data_d447d9e495659c7737b41cafc082e37a
#
_entry.id   d447d9e495659c7737b41cafc082e37a
#
_cell.length_a   1.000
_cell.length_b   1.000
_cell.length_c   1.000
_cell.angle_alpha   90.00
_cell.angle_beta   90.00
_cell.angle_gamma   90.00
#
_symmetry.space_group_name_H-M   'P 1'
#
loop_
_entity.id
_entity.type
_entity.pdbx_description
1 polymer ?
#
loop_
_entity_poly.entity_id
_entity_poly.type
_entity_poly.pdbx_seq_one_letter_code
_entity_poly.pdbx_strand_id
1 'polypeptide(L)'
;MEKEIVLHKDRLPKHLAIIMDGNGRWAKAKGMPRTFGHEQGVKTVRATVEHCVSLGIKYLTLYTFSTENWNRPKFEIDLLMKLLIRSLKKELKTFETNNIRLNAIGDLSALPKKAVQELEEVIEKTRNNSGMTLSLALSYGSREELIQAVKAISVKVKNNIISPDNIDETIINTHLYTHDLPEVDLLVRTSGEHRISNFLLWQIA
;
A
#
# COMPACT_ATOMS: atom_id res chain seq x y z
N MET A 1 9.35 -15.06 -32.76
CA MET A 1 10.19 -13.87 -32.48
C MET A 1 9.59 -13.15 -31.33
N GLU A 2 10.19 -13.24 -30.15
CA GLU A 2 9.82 -12.38 -29.03
C GLU A 2 10.17 -10.94 -29.44
N LYS A 3 9.18 -10.06 -29.40
CA LYS A 3 9.42 -8.63 -29.60
C LYS A 3 10.26 -8.15 -28.43
N GLU A 4 11.45 -7.68 -28.69
CA GLU A 4 12.28 -7.01 -27.68
C GLU A 4 11.52 -5.81 -27.14
N ILE A 5 11.16 -5.86 -25.84
CA ILE A 5 10.44 -4.78 -25.19
C ILE A 5 11.47 -3.70 -24.83
N VAL A 6 11.49 -2.61 -25.60
CA VAL A 6 12.32 -1.44 -25.29
C VAL A 6 11.60 -0.60 -24.24
N LEU A 7 12.17 -0.53 -23.04
CA LEU A 7 11.68 0.32 -21.96
C LEU A 7 12.19 1.75 -22.12
N HIS A 8 11.29 2.69 -22.31
CA HIS A 8 11.59 4.13 -22.30
C HIS A 8 11.52 4.66 -20.86
N LYS A 9 12.67 4.87 -20.24
CA LYS A 9 12.77 5.30 -18.81
C LYS A 9 12.08 6.63 -18.51
N ASP A 10 12.01 7.51 -19.48
CA ASP A 10 11.33 8.80 -19.44
C ASP A 10 9.79 8.71 -19.42
N ARG A 11 9.25 7.54 -19.75
CA ARG A 11 7.80 7.23 -19.78
C ARG A 11 7.35 6.30 -18.67
N LEU A 12 8.22 5.92 -17.77
CA LEU A 12 7.85 5.09 -16.63
C LEU A 12 6.99 5.87 -15.64
N PRO A 13 6.00 5.23 -14.99
CA PRO A 13 5.19 5.88 -13.97
C PRO A 13 6.07 6.33 -12.80
N LYS A 14 5.80 7.49 -12.25
CA LYS A 14 6.41 7.99 -11.03
C LYS A 14 5.87 7.25 -9.81
N HIS A 15 4.55 7.05 -9.80
CA HIS A 15 3.81 6.36 -8.76
C HIS A 15 3.06 5.15 -9.33
N LEU A 16 3.52 3.97 -8.95
CA LEU A 16 2.89 2.69 -9.29
C LEU A 16 2.10 2.18 -8.08
N ALA A 17 0.82 1.86 -8.28
CA ALA A 17 -0.01 1.19 -7.28
C ALA A 17 -0.33 -0.25 -7.72
N ILE A 18 -0.28 -1.21 -6.81
CA ILE A 18 -0.49 -2.63 -7.13
C ILE A 18 -1.50 -3.27 -6.19
N ILE A 19 -2.54 -3.86 -6.77
CA ILE A 19 -3.46 -4.78 -6.10
C ILE A 19 -2.92 -6.20 -6.32
N MET A 20 -2.39 -6.79 -5.26
CA MET A 20 -1.77 -8.13 -5.27
C MET A 20 -2.83 -9.22 -5.09
N ASP A 21 -3.48 -9.61 -6.16
CA ASP A 21 -4.52 -10.64 -6.16
C ASP A 21 -4.02 -11.98 -6.71
N GLY A 22 -4.73 -13.06 -6.39
CA GLY A 22 -4.54 -14.39 -6.96
C GLY A 22 -3.72 -15.37 -6.12
N ASN A 23 -3.00 -14.95 -5.08
CA ASN A 23 -2.15 -15.81 -4.27
C ASN A 23 -2.89 -17.04 -3.70
N GLY A 24 -4.12 -16.83 -3.19
CA GLY A 24 -4.94 -17.91 -2.65
C GLY A 24 -5.45 -18.87 -3.74
N ARG A 25 -5.83 -18.35 -4.92
CA ARG A 25 -6.26 -19.17 -6.08
C ARG A 25 -5.10 -19.99 -6.63
N TRP A 26 -3.93 -19.38 -6.73
CA TRP A 26 -2.71 -20.06 -7.16
C TRP A 26 -2.32 -21.22 -6.24
N ALA A 27 -2.37 -21.02 -4.92
CA ALA A 27 -2.12 -22.08 -3.94
C ALA A 27 -3.13 -23.22 -4.09
N LYS A 28 -4.43 -22.90 -4.20
CA LYS A 28 -5.50 -23.89 -4.39
C LYS A 28 -5.30 -24.69 -5.66
N ALA A 29 -4.92 -24.07 -6.77
CA ALA A 29 -4.62 -24.76 -8.03
C ALA A 29 -3.45 -25.75 -7.91
N LYS A 30 -2.58 -25.57 -6.90
CA LYS A 30 -1.48 -26.49 -6.57
C LYS A 30 -1.82 -27.48 -5.44
N GLY A 31 -3.08 -27.59 -5.03
CA GLY A 31 -3.50 -28.45 -3.92
C GLY A 31 -3.02 -27.97 -2.56
N MET A 32 -2.56 -26.70 -2.44
CA MET A 32 -2.00 -26.12 -1.23
C MET A 32 -3.01 -25.19 -0.54
N PRO A 33 -2.91 -25.02 0.79
CA PRO A 33 -3.76 -24.08 1.52
C PRO A 33 -3.48 -22.64 1.09
N ARG A 34 -4.49 -21.76 1.22
CA ARG A 34 -4.37 -20.33 0.85
C ARG A 34 -3.20 -19.63 1.54
N THR A 35 -2.90 -20.04 2.77
CA THR A 35 -1.79 -19.53 3.59
C THR A 35 -0.42 -19.70 2.92
N PHE A 36 -0.21 -20.83 2.26
CA PHE A 36 0.98 -21.07 1.45
C PHE A 36 1.13 -20.06 0.31
N GLY A 37 0.01 -19.69 -0.33
CA GLY A 37 0.00 -18.65 -1.37
C GLY A 37 0.43 -17.29 -0.84
N HIS A 38 0.01 -16.91 0.36
CA HIS A 38 0.43 -15.66 0.98
C HIS A 38 1.93 -15.65 1.32
N GLU A 39 2.49 -16.76 1.80
CA GLU A 39 3.92 -16.89 2.05
C GLU A 39 4.77 -16.78 0.76
N GLN A 40 4.32 -17.39 -0.34
CA GLN A 40 4.98 -17.23 -1.63
C GLN A 40 4.83 -15.81 -2.18
N GLY A 41 3.68 -15.18 -1.93
CA GLY A 41 3.43 -13.78 -2.29
C GLY A 41 4.48 -12.82 -1.73
N VAL A 42 5.01 -13.05 -0.53
CA VAL A 42 6.09 -12.23 0.05
C VAL A 42 7.35 -12.23 -0.82
N LYS A 43 7.70 -13.38 -1.43
CA LYS A 43 8.85 -13.45 -2.34
C LYS A 43 8.61 -12.63 -3.61
N THR A 44 7.39 -12.70 -4.14
CA THR A 44 6.98 -11.91 -5.31
C THR A 44 7.01 -10.41 -5.00
N VAL A 45 6.53 -10.02 -3.81
CA VAL A 45 6.59 -8.61 -3.35
C VAL A 45 8.04 -8.12 -3.33
N ARG A 46 8.97 -8.88 -2.74
CA ARG A 46 10.39 -8.51 -2.74
C ARG A 46 10.93 -8.29 -4.15
N ALA A 47 10.72 -9.26 -5.05
CA ALA A 47 11.17 -9.13 -6.45
C ALA A 47 10.55 -7.90 -7.14
N THR A 48 9.25 -7.62 -6.90
CA THR A 48 8.56 -6.44 -7.42
C THR A 48 9.21 -5.15 -6.91
N VAL A 49 9.48 -5.06 -5.61
CA VAL A 49 10.12 -3.89 -4.98
C VAL A 49 11.51 -3.67 -5.58
N GLU A 50 12.33 -4.71 -5.67
CA GLU A 50 13.68 -4.63 -6.25
C GLU A 50 13.66 -4.20 -7.72
N HIS A 51 12.71 -4.71 -8.52
CA HIS A 51 12.51 -4.28 -9.91
C HIS A 51 12.06 -2.81 -10.00
N CYS A 52 11.13 -2.37 -9.17
CA CYS A 52 10.72 -0.96 -9.13
C CYS A 52 11.90 -0.03 -8.82
N VAL A 53 12.76 -0.41 -7.87
CA VAL A 53 13.99 0.34 -7.58
C VAL A 53 14.91 0.39 -8.80
N SER A 54 15.15 -0.75 -9.47
CA SER A 54 16.02 -0.83 -10.65
C SER A 54 15.52 -0.02 -11.85
N LEU A 55 14.19 0.11 -11.96
CA LEU A 55 13.51 0.93 -12.97
C LEU A 55 13.49 2.42 -12.61
N GLY A 56 13.81 2.79 -11.38
CA GLY A 56 13.80 4.18 -10.93
C GLY A 56 12.42 4.71 -10.55
N ILE A 57 11.44 3.82 -10.31
CA ILE A 57 10.12 4.17 -9.78
C ILE A 57 10.31 4.89 -8.44
N LYS A 58 9.61 6.01 -8.25
CA LYS A 58 9.77 6.85 -7.05
C LYS A 58 8.81 6.49 -5.93
N TYR A 59 7.60 6.07 -6.28
CA TYR A 59 6.56 5.71 -5.32
C TYR A 59 5.93 4.38 -5.72
N LEU A 60 5.85 3.46 -4.78
CA LEU A 60 5.20 2.16 -4.95
C LEU A 60 4.19 1.98 -3.82
N THR A 61 2.90 1.87 -4.15
CA THR A 61 1.86 1.56 -3.15
C THR A 61 1.33 0.16 -3.35
N LEU A 62 1.41 -0.66 -2.31
CA LEU A 62 0.95 -2.05 -2.33
C LEU A 62 -0.32 -2.19 -1.49
N TYR A 63 -1.39 -2.76 -2.08
CA TYR A 63 -2.61 -3.11 -1.36
C TYR A 63 -2.39 -4.37 -0.53
N THR A 64 -1.93 -4.20 0.70
CA THR A 64 -1.46 -5.31 1.55
C THR A 64 -2.59 -5.91 2.38
N PHE A 65 -3.46 -5.07 2.98
CA PHE A 65 -4.59 -5.53 3.78
C PHE A 65 -5.73 -4.51 3.71
N SER A 66 -6.86 -4.91 3.10
CA SER A 66 -8.03 -4.05 2.96
C SER A 66 -8.94 -4.08 4.19
N THR A 67 -9.82 -3.07 4.34
CA THR A 67 -10.87 -3.08 5.37
C THR A 67 -11.78 -4.29 5.25
N GLU A 68 -12.09 -4.75 4.03
CA GLU A 68 -12.91 -5.94 3.81
C GLU A 68 -12.22 -7.24 4.25
N ASN A 69 -10.88 -7.23 4.36
CA ASN A 69 -10.14 -8.41 4.82
C ASN A 69 -10.39 -8.75 6.29
N TRP A 70 -10.89 -7.81 7.10
CA TRP A 70 -11.32 -8.08 8.48
C TRP A 70 -12.50 -9.07 8.57
N ASN A 71 -13.25 -9.26 7.48
CA ASN A 71 -14.33 -10.25 7.39
C ASN A 71 -13.82 -11.70 7.15
N ARG A 72 -12.50 -11.89 7.01
CA ARG A 72 -11.92 -13.23 6.87
C ARG A 72 -11.93 -14.00 8.18
N PRO A 73 -11.82 -15.33 8.14
CA PRO A 73 -11.67 -16.13 9.35
C PRO A 73 -10.49 -15.63 10.20
N LYS A 74 -10.68 -15.59 11.52
CA LYS A 74 -9.69 -15.04 12.46
C LYS A 74 -8.29 -15.67 12.30
N PHE A 75 -8.23 -16.99 12.09
CA PHE A 75 -6.94 -17.68 11.89
C PHE A 75 -6.17 -17.17 10.66
N GLU A 76 -6.89 -16.78 9.58
CA GLU A 76 -6.27 -16.22 8.36
C GLU A 76 -5.74 -14.81 8.65
N ILE A 77 -6.51 -13.99 9.36
CA ILE A 77 -6.09 -12.64 9.78
C ILE A 77 -4.85 -12.72 10.67
N ASP A 78 -4.87 -13.58 11.70
CA ASP A 78 -3.75 -13.75 12.62
C ASP A 78 -2.46 -14.18 11.89
N LEU A 79 -2.61 -15.05 10.90
CA LEU A 79 -1.49 -15.48 10.07
C LEU A 79 -0.95 -14.33 9.20
N LEU A 80 -1.83 -13.55 8.55
CA LEU A 80 -1.44 -12.40 7.73
C LEU A 80 -0.71 -11.35 8.57
N MET A 81 -1.16 -11.06 9.78
CA MET A 81 -0.49 -10.14 10.71
C MET A 81 0.89 -10.66 11.15
N LYS A 82 0.99 -11.97 11.45
CA LYS A 82 2.30 -12.60 11.74
C LYS A 82 3.25 -12.53 10.55
N LEU A 83 2.72 -12.73 9.34
CA LEU A 83 3.50 -12.66 8.10
C LEU A 83 3.98 -11.23 7.85
N LEU A 84 3.13 -10.22 8.06
CA LEU A 84 3.50 -8.80 7.97
C LEU A 84 4.67 -8.49 8.92
N ILE A 85 4.52 -8.76 10.20
CA ILE A 85 5.56 -8.51 11.22
C ILE A 85 6.88 -9.19 10.83
N ARG A 86 6.82 -10.47 10.45
CA ARG A 86 8.02 -11.22 10.04
C ARG A 86 8.68 -10.63 8.80
N SER A 87 7.88 -10.16 7.84
CA SER A 87 8.38 -9.56 6.61
C SER A 87 9.06 -8.22 6.88
N LEU A 88 8.46 -7.35 7.69
CA LEU A 88 9.03 -6.06 8.07
C LEU A 88 10.44 -6.23 8.67
N LYS A 89 10.58 -7.13 9.66
CA LYS A 89 11.89 -7.44 10.27
C LYS A 89 12.92 -7.93 9.26
N LYS A 90 12.49 -8.83 8.38
CA LYS A 90 13.40 -9.47 7.41
C LYS A 90 13.84 -8.51 6.32
N GLU A 91 12.97 -7.61 5.90
CA GLU A 91 13.20 -6.73 4.76
C GLU A 91 13.91 -5.41 5.14
N LEU A 92 14.06 -5.08 6.43
CA LEU A 92 14.69 -3.83 6.87
C LEU A 92 16.05 -3.62 6.20
N LYS A 93 16.93 -4.62 6.23
CA LYS A 93 18.26 -4.53 5.59
C LYS A 93 18.15 -4.29 4.07
N THR A 94 17.17 -4.89 3.41
CA THR A 94 16.90 -4.66 1.99
C THR A 94 16.45 -3.23 1.76
N PHE A 95 15.60 -2.66 2.63
CA PHE A 95 15.16 -1.26 2.54
C PHE A 95 16.32 -0.28 2.71
N GLU A 96 17.18 -0.50 3.68
CA GLU A 96 18.39 0.32 3.90
C GLU A 96 19.34 0.24 2.72
N THR A 97 19.67 -0.97 2.26
CA THR A 97 20.62 -1.19 1.14
C THR A 97 20.14 -0.57 -0.16
N ASN A 98 18.82 -0.61 -0.43
CA ASN A 98 18.23 -0.05 -1.65
C ASN A 98 17.70 1.38 -1.48
N ASN A 99 18.03 2.03 -0.37
CA ASN A 99 17.59 3.40 -0.07
C ASN A 99 16.06 3.56 -0.17
N ILE A 100 15.29 2.57 0.33
CA ILE A 100 13.82 2.57 0.32
C ILE A 100 13.31 3.16 1.62
N ARG A 101 12.46 4.18 1.52
CA ARG A 101 11.68 4.74 2.63
C ARG A 101 10.38 3.97 2.76
N LEU A 102 10.15 3.32 3.91
CA LEU A 102 8.88 2.70 4.20
C LEU A 102 7.85 3.73 4.65
N ASN A 103 6.64 3.60 4.16
CA ASN A 103 5.47 4.36 4.57
C ASN A 103 4.26 3.42 4.75
N ALA A 104 3.24 3.85 5.47
CA ALA A 104 2.00 3.11 5.62
C ALA A 104 0.80 4.04 5.53
N ILE A 105 -0.27 3.59 4.88
CA ILE A 105 -1.53 4.30 4.73
C ILE A 105 -2.69 3.41 5.18
N GLY A 106 -3.75 4.02 5.70
CA GLY A 106 -4.95 3.33 6.19
C GLY A 106 -5.17 3.51 7.70
N ASP A 107 -6.16 2.80 8.24
CA ASP A 107 -6.45 2.82 9.68
C ASP A 107 -5.51 1.88 10.44
N LEU A 108 -4.33 2.38 10.80
CA LEU A 108 -3.33 1.62 11.52
C LEU A 108 -3.75 1.30 12.96
N SER A 109 -4.72 2.05 13.53
CA SER A 109 -5.22 1.80 14.88
C SER A 109 -6.01 0.49 14.99
N ALA A 110 -6.54 0.00 13.88
CA ALA A 110 -7.24 -1.29 13.81
C ALA A 110 -6.29 -2.50 13.83
N LEU A 111 -4.99 -2.29 13.60
CA LEU A 111 -4.00 -3.37 13.59
C LEU A 111 -3.65 -3.83 15.02
N PRO A 112 -3.20 -5.08 15.20
CA PRO A 112 -2.65 -5.53 16.48
C PRO A 112 -1.48 -4.64 16.92
N LYS A 113 -1.43 -4.25 18.19
CA LYS A 113 -0.39 -3.36 18.76
C LYS A 113 1.04 -3.76 18.35
N LYS A 114 1.33 -5.06 18.36
CA LYS A 114 2.65 -5.56 17.96
C LYS A 114 2.96 -5.29 16.49
N ALA A 115 1.96 -5.34 15.61
CA ALA A 115 2.15 -5.03 14.18
C ALA A 115 2.41 -3.53 13.98
N VAL A 116 1.69 -2.66 14.71
CA VAL A 116 1.90 -1.21 14.70
C VAL A 116 3.30 -0.87 15.17
N GLN A 117 3.72 -1.38 16.33
CA GLN A 117 5.06 -1.13 16.88
C GLN A 117 6.18 -1.53 15.90
N GLU A 118 6.07 -2.69 15.29
CA GLU A 118 7.06 -3.16 14.32
C GLU A 118 7.09 -2.31 13.06
N LEU A 119 5.91 -1.89 12.59
CA LEU A 119 5.76 -1.01 11.44
C LEU A 119 6.40 0.36 11.70
N GLU A 120 6.08 0.98 12.83
CA GLU A 120 6.63 2.27 13.26
C GLU A 120 8.16 2.20 13.42
N GLU A 121 8.70 1.12 13.98
CA GLU A 121 10.14 0.91 14.11
C GLU A 121 10.84 0.91 12.75
N VAL A 122 10.27 0.21 11.75
CA VAL A 122 10.86 0.13 10.41
C VAL A 122 10.68 1.46 9.65
N ILE A 123 9.54 2.13 9.79
CA ILE A 123 9.32 3.47 9.23
C ILE A 123 10.37 4.45 9.77
N GLU A 124 10.58 4.48 11.09
CA GLU A 124 11.55 5.37 11.73
C GLU A 124 12.99 5.08 11.25
N LYS A 125 13.38 3.80 11.16
CA LYS A 125 14.72 3.40 10.68
C LYS A 125 14.98 3.79 9.23
N THR A 126 13.94 3.83 8.41
CA THR A 126 14.03 4.14 6.97
C THR A 126 13.64 5.58 6.62
N ARG A 127 13.29 6.43 7.59
CA ARG A 127 12.76 7.78 7.36
C ARG A 127 13.67 8.69 6.53
N ASN A 128 14.98 8.51 6.66
CA ASN A 128 15.99 9.32 5.97
C ASN A 128 16.36 8.76 4.59
N ASN A 129 15.81 7.62 4.19
CA ASN A 129 16.01 7.08 2.86
C ASN A 129 15.29 7.96 1.82
N SER A 130 15.96 8.24 0.71
CA SER A 130 15.54 9.21 -0.31
C SER A 130 15.34 8.60 -1.71
N GLY A 131 15.46 7.28 -1.83
CA GLY A 131 15.32 6.58 -3.10
C GLY A 131 13.85 6.40 -3.50
N MET A 132 13.29 5.21 -3.28
CA MET A 132 11.89 4.91 -3.51
C MET A 132 11.10 4.95 -2.21
N THR A 133 9.90 5.56 -2.22
CA THR A 133 8.94 5.42 -1.12
C THR A 133 8.05 4.21 -1.38
N LEU A 134 8.10 3.21 -0.49
CA LEU A 134 7.22 2.05 -0.47
C LEU A 134 6.10 2.27 0.54
N SER A 135 4.87 2.42 0.08
CA SER A 135 3.68 2.58 0.91
C SER A 135 2.91 1.26 1.02
N LEU A 136 2.69 0.79 2.24
CA LEU A 136 1.84 -0.36 2.51
C LEU A 136 0.44 0.13 2.89
N ALA A 137 -0.58 -0.19 2.08
CA ALA A 137 -1.97 0.07 2.42
C ALA A 137 -2.47 -1.04 3.36
N LEU A 138 -2.68 -0.68 4.62
CA LEU A 138 -2.99 -1.58 5.74
C LEU A 138 -4.28 -1.14 6.42
N SER A 139 -5.23 -2.08 6.57
CA SER A 139 -6.59 -1.74 7.02
C SER A 139 -7.15 -0.54 6.23
N TYR A 140 -6.90 -0.57 4.92
CA TYR A 140 -7.20 0.52 4.00
C TYR A 140 -8.46 0.23 3.20
N GLY A 141 -9.25 1.27 3.00
CA GLY A 141 -10.34 1.35 2.04
C GLY A 141 -10.55 2.81 1.67
N SER A 142 -10.74 3.11 0.40
CA SER A 142 -10.84 4.50 -0.06
C SER A 142 -12.11 5.20 0.46
N ARG A 143 -13.22 4.46 0.63
CA ARG A 143 -14.44 5.02 1.23
C ARG A 143 -14.23 5.41 2.67
N GLU A 144 -13.55 4.56 3.44
CA GLU A 144 -13.19 4.80 4.83
C GLU A 144 -12.22 5.98 4.97
N GLU A 145 -11.24 6.08 4.07
CA GLU A 145 -10.31 7.20 3.98
C GLU A 145 -11.07 8.52 3.76
N LEU A 146 -11.98 8.58 2.78
CA LEU A 146 -12.80 9.77 2.52
C LEU A 146 -13.67 10.14 3.72
N ILE A 147 -14.28 9.17 4.39
CA ILE A 147 -15.05 9.42 5.62
C ILE A 147 -14.17 10.03 6.71
N GLN A 148 -12.94 9.55 6.89
CA GLN A 148 -12.02 10.12 7.87
C GLN A 148 -11.58 11.53 7.47
N ALA A 149 -11.31 11.79 6.19
CA ALA A 149 -11.00 13.13 5.69
C ALA A 149 -12.16 14.11 5.97
N VAL A 150 -13.39 13.72 5.64
CA VAL A 150 -14.59 14.54 5.91
C VAL A 150 -14.75 14.82 7.40
N LYS A 151 -14.55 13.82 8.28
CA LYS A 151 -14.61 14.04 9.74
C LYS A 151 -13.55 15.02 10.22
N ALA A 152 -12.31 14.87 9.74
CA ALA A 152 -11.21 15.76 10.11
C ALA A 152 -11.47 17.21 9.64
N ILE A 153 -11.94 17.41 8.42
CA ILE A 153 -12.33 18.71 7.87
C ILE A 153 -13.49 19.31 8.69
N SER A 154 -14.52 18.52 9.00
CA SER A 154 -15.68 18.98 9.80
C SER A 154 -15.27 19.49 11.18
N VAL A 155 -14.30 18.85 11.84
CA VAL A 155 -13.74 19.33 13.12
C VAL A 155 -13.03 20.68 12.93
N LYS A 156 -12.27 20.86 11.85
CA LYS A 156 -11.59 22.13 11.55
C LYS A 156 -12.59 23.25 11.23
N VAL A 157 -13.67 22.91 10.51
CA VAL A 157 -14.78 23.87 10.24
C VAL A 157 -15.47 24.28 11.54
N LYS A 158 -15.82 23.31 12.41
CA LYS A 158 -16.42 23.60 13.72
C LYS A 158 -15.55 24.52 14.58
N ASN A 159 -14.24 24.42 14.47
CA ASN A 159 -13.27 25.23 15.22
C ASN A 159 -12.88 26.54 14.49
N ASN A 160 -13.59 26.91 13.41
CA ASN A 160 -13.33 28.10 12.58
C ASN A 160 -11.91 28.16 11.99
N ILE A 161 -11.26 27.01 11.77
CA ILE A 161 -9.92 26.91 11.16
C ILE A 161 -10.05 26.90 9.63
N ILE A 162 -11.13 26.31 9.10
CA ILE A 162 -11.45 26.24 7.67
C ILE A 162 -12.88 26.79 7.49
N SER A 163 -13.09 27.72 6.53
CA SER A 163 -14.45 28.09 6.10
C SER A 163 -15.02 26.98 5.21
N PRO A 164 -16.33 26.64 5.33
CA PRO A 164 -16.96 25.70 4.38
C PRO A 164 -16.78 26.11 2.92
N ASP A 165 -16.79 27.41 2.59
CA ASP A 165 -16.63 27.93 1.24
C ASP A 165 -15.22 27.71 0.65
N ASN A 166 -14.24 27.40 1.50
CA ASN A 166 -12.86 27.13 1.10
C ASN A 166 -12.55 25.63 0.97
N ILE A 167 -13.56 24.77 1.13
CA ILE A 167 -13.35 23.32 0.97
C ILE A 167 -13.30 23.01 -0.51
N ASP A 168 -12.11 22.68 -0.99
CA ASP A 168 -11.80 22.30 -2.37
C ASP A 168 -11.06 20.96 -2.41
N GLU A 169 -10.64 20.54 -3.59
CA GLU A 169 -9.88 19.32 -3.81
C GLU A 169 -8.55 19.34 -3.04
N THR A 170 -7.90 20.49 -2.95
CA THR A 170 -6.63 20.66 -2.21
C THR A 170 -6.83 20.37 -0.72
N ILE A 171 -7.90 20.92 -0.15
CA ILE A 171 -8.24 20.65 1.26
C ILE A 171 -8.53 19.16 1.49
N ILE A 172 -9.25 18.51 0.58
CA ILE A 172 -9.50 17.08 0.69
C ILE A 172 -8.18 16.32 0.63
N ASN A 173 -7.33 16.57 -0.37
CA ASN A 173 -6.04 15.92 -0.56
C ASN A 173 -5.16 16.00 0.68
N THR A 174 -5.13 17.16 1.36
CA THR A 174 -4.33 17.34 2.60
C THR A 174 -4.85 16.56 3.80
N HIS A 175 -6.04 15.95 3.70
CA HIS A 175 -6.66 15.16 4.78
C HIS A 175 -6.77 13.67 4.45
N LEU A 176 -6.30 13.24 3.27
CA LEU A 176 -6.19 11.84 2.92
C LEU A 176 -4.96 11.20 3.58
N TYR A 177 -4.97 9.88 3.73
CA TYR A 177 -3.78 9.12 4.18
C TYR A 177 -2.60 9.26 3.21
N THR A 178 -2.89 9.62 1.95
CA THR A 178 -1.92 9.78 0.86
C THR A 178 -1.41 11.20 0.67
N HIS A 179 -1.68 12.13 1.62
CA HIS A 179 -1.36 13.57 1.48
C HIS A 179 0.10 13.89 1.14
N ASP A 180 1.04 13.01 1.51
CA ASP A 180 2.48 13.14 1.20
C ASP A 180 2.89 12.37 -0.07
N LEU A 181 1.95 11.77 -0.78
CA LEU A 181 2.22 11.00 -2.01
C LEU A 181 1.70 11.76 -3.23
N PRO A 182 2.37 11.66 -4.39
CA PRO A 182 1.80 12.16 -5.63
C PRO A 182 0.62 11.28 -6.08
N GLU A 183 -0.14 11.78 -7.05
CA GLU A 183 -1.16 11.00 -7.74
C GLU A 183 -0.62 9.70 -8.33
N VAL A 184 -1.50 8.74 -8.56
CA VAL A 184 -1.14 7.42 -9.10
C VAL A 184 -1.11 7.46 -10.62
N ASP A 185 0.06 7.28 -11.21
CA ASP A 185 0.20 7.26 -12.68
C ASP A 185 -0.26 5.92 -13.29
N LEU A 186 -0.09 4.81 -12.55
CA LEU A 186 -0.44 3.47 -13.03
C LEU A 186 -0.93 2.60 -11.89
N LEU A 187 -2.14 2.04 -12.05
CA LEU A 187 -2.69 1.01 -11.18
C LEU A 187 -2.63 -0.36 -11.90
N VAL A 188 -1.98 -1.33 -11.26
CA VAL A 188 -1.91 -2.71 -11.74
C VAL A 188 -2.65 -3.63 -10.78
N ARG A 189 -3.47 -4.54 -11.33
CA ARG A 189 -4.03 -5.66 -10.57
C ARG A 189 -3.63 -6.96 -11.19
N THR A 190 -3.09 -7.87 -10.38
CA THR A 190 -2.68 -9.20 -10.81
C THR A 190 -3.87 -10.16 -10.92
N SER A 191 -3.67 -11.29 -11.61
CA SER A 191 -4.63 -12.42 -11.63
C SER A 191 -5.86 -12.23 -12.53
N GLY A 192 -5.81 -11.34 -13.54
CA GLY A 192 -6.87 -11.18 -14.54
C GLY A 192 -8.18 -10.57 -14.04
N GLU A 193 -8.15 -9.91 -12.89
CA GLU A 193 -9.30 -9.22 -12.30
C GLU A 193 -9.27 -7.74 -12.66
N HIS A 194 -10.44 -7.17 -12.99
CA HIS A 194 -10.55 -5.78 -13.47
C HIS A 194 -11.22 -4.81 -12.47
N ARG A 195 -11.64 -5.28 -11.29
CA ARG A 195 -12.24 -4.43 -10.26
C ARG A 195 -11.18 -3.70 -9.44
N ILE A 196 -11.47 -2.49 -8.99
CA ILE A 196 -10.58 -1.63 -8.18
C ILE A 196 -10.63 -1.99 -6.69
N SER A 197 -11.71 -2.63 -6.22
CA SER A 197 -11.87 -3.11 -4.84
C SER A 197 -11.61 -2.05 -3.76
N ASN A 198 -12.24 -0.88 -3.90
CA ASN A 198 -12.15 0.20 -2.91
C ASN A 198 -10.70 0.69 -2.65
N PHE A 199 -9.82 0.60 -3.66
CA PHE A 199 -8.41 0.99 -3.55
C PHE A 199 -8.15 2.31 -4.28
N LEU A 200 -7.69 3.32 -3.55
CA LEU A 200 -7.21 4.61 -4.06
C LEU A 200 -8.19 5.31 -5.04
N LEU A 201 -9.51 5.23 -4.78
CA LEU A 201 -10.54 5.73 -5.71
C LEU A 201 -10.39 7.22 -6.02
N TRP A 202 -10.01 8.02 -5.05
CA TRP A 202 -9.79 9.46 -5.23
C TRP A 202 -8.51 9.73 -6.02
N GLN A 203 -7.45 8.98 -5.73
CA GLN A 203 -6.11 9.19 -6.26
C GLN A 203 -5.92 8.68 -7.69
N ILE A 204 -6.88 7.90 -8.22
CA ILE A 204 -6.88 7.35 -9.58
C ILE A 204 -8.02 7.90 -10.45
N ALA A 205 -8.80 8.85 -9.94
CA ALA A 205 -9.94 9.42 -10.63
C ALA A 205 -9.52 10.33 -11.81
#